data_022134f32c2d2ed16d6e8700e2bd34d2
#
_entry.id   022134f32c2d2ed16d6e8700e2bd34d2
#
_cell.length_a   1.000
_cell.length_b   1.000
_cell.length_c   1.000
_cell.angle_alpha   90.00
_cell.angle_beta   90.00
_cell.angle_gamma   90.00
#
_symmetry.space_group_name_H-M   'P 1'
#
loop_
_entity.id
_entity.type
_entity.pdbx_description
1 polymer ?
#
loop_
_entity_poly.entity_id
_entity_poly.type
_entity_poly.pdbx_seq_one_letter_code
_entity_poly.pdbx_strand_id
1 'polypeptide(L)'
;MVKTSYRRATDRTRRKIREAFADLLAKHGSVKNITVTDLAERAEITRGTFYNYYNNLYEVGAELQSELEGELFADSYEFNSVDDIEQYVNQVFTFLKQQEGVYRQLLSSDAPAAFLSQLEISMTQHVLMILHKKGIRDKNAEFELLILTNGAFAIIRKYYRNEITVKLDDIRNYLNQKLRDMFVRYVQ
;
A
#
# COMPACT_ATOMS: atom_id res chain seq x y z
N MET A 1 33.80 8.62 9.40
CA MET A 1 32.97 7.99 10.45
C MET A 1 31.78 8.84 10.92
N VAL A 2 31.83 10.16 10.98
CA VAL A 2 30.76 11.03 11.53
C VAL A 2 29.47 11.01 10.65
N LYS A 3 29.55 10.99 9.33
CA LYS A 3 28.38 11.00 8.42
C LYS A 3 27.49 9.75 8.54
N THR A 4 28.05 8.58 8.84
CA THR A 4 27.32 7.32 8.96
C THR A 4 26.53 7.24 10.28
N SER A 5 27.06 7.80 11.35
CA SER A 5 26.39 7.87 12.65
C SER A 5 25.21 8.83 12.64
N TYR A 6 25.35 10.00 11.99
CA TYR A 6 24.28 10.98 11.85
C TYR A 6 23.12 10.43 11.00
N ARG A 7 23.44 9.77 9.88
CA ARG A 7 22.43 9.14 9.01
C ARG A 7 21.62 8.07 9.75
N ARG A 8 22.28 7.20 10.52
CA ARG A 8 21.61 6.18 11.35
C ARG A 8 20.71 6.78 12.44
N ALA A 9 21.12 7.89 13.05
CA ALA A 9 20.30 8.57 14.05
C ALA A 9 19.05 9.21 13.41
N THR A 10 19.20 9.79 12.22
CA THR A 10 18.10 10.34 11.41
C THR A 10 17.09 9.26 11.04
N ASP A 11 17.56 8.12 10.51
CA ASP A 11 16.71 7.00 10.11
C ASP A 11 15.95 6.40 11.29
N ARG A 12 16.62 6.29 12.46
CA ARG A 12 15.98 5.82 13.69
C ARG A 12 14.87 6.75 14.16
N THR A 13 15.09 8.07 14.10
CA THR A 13 14.09 9.05 14.52
C THR A 13 12.90 9.06 13.55
N ARG A 14 13.14 9.02 12.24
CA ARG A 14 12.06 8.90 11.23
C ARG A 14 11.22 7.64 11.46
N ARG A 15 11.85 6.51 11.71
CA ARG A 15 11.14 5.26 12.00
C ARG A 15 10.26 5.38 13.25
N LYS A 16 10.77 5.93 14.37
CA LYS A 16 9.96 6.19 15.58
C LYS A 16 8.74 7.06 15.29
N ILE A 17 8.90 8.09 14.46
CA ILE A 17 7.80 9.00 14.08
C ILE A 17 6.74 8.22 13.26
N ARG A 18 7.15 7.38 12.30
CA ARG A 18 6.21 6.59 11.48
C ARG A 18 5.47 5.52 12.30
N GLU A 19 6.19 4.81 13.18
CA GLU A 19 5.58 3.83 14.11
C GLU A 19 4.56 4.50 15.02
N ALA A 20 4.91 5.62 15.63
CA ALA A 20 4.00 6.41 16.47
C ALA A 20 2.78 6.94 15.69
N PHE A 21 2.98 7.36 14.44
CA PHE A 21 1.90 7.81 13.57
C PHE A 21 0.94 6.66 13.23
N ALA A 22 1.44 5.48 12.88
CA ALA A 22 0.63 4.30 12.61
C ALA A 22 -0.21 3.90 13.84
N ASP A 23 0.38 3.89 15.04
CA ASP A 23 -0.32 3.60 16.30
C ASP A 23 -1.45 4.61 16.57
N LEU A 24 -1.15 5.91 16.43
CA LEU A 24 -2.16 6.96 16.64
C LEU A 24 -3.26 6.90 15.59
N LEU A 25 -2.92 6.63 14.35
CA LEU A 25 -3.89 6.46 13.27
C LEU A 25 -4.82 5.28 13.55
N ALA A 26 -4.27 4.14 14.01
CA ALA A 26 -5.04 2.98 14.44
C ALA A 26 -6.00 3.31 15.61
N LYS A 27 -5.56 4.15 16.54
CA LYS A 27 -6.35 4.55 17.72
C LYS A 27 -7.43 5.57 17.39
N HIS A 28 -7.13 6.57 16.57
CA HIS A 28 -7.99 7.74 16.35
C HIS A 28 -8.81 7.68 15.05
N GLY A 29 -8.53 6.73 14.17
CA GLY A 29 -9.28 6.45 12.94
C GLY A 29 -9.14 7.50 11.84
N SER A 30 -8.45 8.62 12.09
CA SER A 30 -8.25 9.67 11.10
C SER A 30 -7.05 10.54 11.44
N VAL A 31 -6.30 10.95 10.42
CA VAL A 31 -5.19 11.92 10.55
C VAL A 31 -5.67 13.25 11.12
N LYS A 32 -6.93 13.64 10.84
CA LYS A 32 -7.52 14.88 11.35
C LYS A 32 -7.65 14.90 12.88
N ASN A 33 -7.73 13.73 13.50
CA ASN A 33 -7.87 13.56 14.95
C ASN A 33 -6.53 13.44 15.68
N ILE A 34 -5.41 13.54 14.94
CA ILE A 34 -4.05 13.45 15.47
C ILE A 34 -3.42 14.83 15.43
N THR A 35 -2.76 15.24 16.52
CA THR A 35 -1.96 16.46 16.55
C THR A 35 -0.47 16.15 16.50
N VAL A 36 0.34 17.12 16.07
CA VAL A 36 1.81 17.00 16.16
C VAL A 36 2.27 16.82 17.61
N THR A 37 1.52 17.33 18.58
CA THR A 37 1.81 17.13 20.01
C THR A 37 1.64 15.67 20.40
N ASP A 38 0.49 15.06 20.08
CA ASP A 38 0.25 13.64 20.35
C ASP A 38 1.31 12.74 19.71
N LEU A 39 1.67 13.06 18.45
CA LEU A 39 2.69 12.31 17.73
C LEU A 39 4.08 12.46 18.37
N ALA A 40 4.46 13.67 18.75
CA ALA A 40 5.74 13.94 19.39
C ALA A 40 5.86 13.21 20.74
N GLU A 41 4.81 13.25 21.56
CA GLU A 41 4.74 12.51 22.83
C GLU A 41 4.84 11.00 22.61
N ARG A 42 4.06 10.46 21.67
CA ARG A 42 4.06 9.01 21.35
C ARG A 42 5.40 8.52 20.81
N ALA A 43 6.09 9.37 20.00
CA ALA A 43 7.41 9.08 19.44
C ALA A 43 8.57 9.37 20.41
N GLU A 44 8.29 9.90 21.61
CA GLU A 44 9.28 10.33 22.60
C GLU A 44 10.27 11.35 22.04
N ILE A 45 9.77 12.37 21.34
CA ILE A 45 10.54 13.47 20.77
C ILE A 45 9.89 14.82 21.12
N THR A 46 10.60 15.92 20.85
CA THR A 46 10.02 17.25 20.94
C THR A 46 9.31 17.63 19.64
N ARG A 47 8.36 18.59 19.71
CA ARG A 47 7.74 19.18 18.50
C ARG A 47 8.80 19.80 17.56
N GLY A 48 9.83 20.44 18.12
CA GLY A 48 10.95 20.98 17.35
C GLY A 48 11.70 19.87 16.59
N THR A 49 11.91 18.72 17.23
CA THR A 49 12.49 17.54 16.57
C THR A 49 11.60 17.06 15.44
N PHE A 50 10.28 17.01 15.62
CA PHE A 50 9.34 16.65 14.55
C PHE A 50 9.51 17.55 13.33
N TYR A 51 9.48 18.88 13.51
CA TYR A 51 9.59 19.87 12.42
C TYR A 51 10.96 19.88 11.72
N ASN A 52 11.99 19.25 12.29
CA ASN A 52 13.26 19.02 11.59
C ASN A 52 13.17 17.92 10.52
N TYR A 53 12.12 17.08 10.55
CA TYR A 53 11.95 15.94 9.65
C TYR A 53 10.74 16.06 8.73
N TYR A 54 9.64 16.68 9.20
CA TYR A 54 8.37 16.78 8.50
C TYR A 54 7.72 18.14 8.73
N ASN A 55 7.08 18.68 7.70
CA ASN A 55 6.33 19.94 7.82
C ASN A 55 4.93 19.72 8.42
N ASN A 56 4.35 18.54 8.24
CA ASN A 56 3.01 18.20 8.71
C ASN A 56 2.83 16.67 8.82
N LEU A 57 1.69 16.25 9.40
CA LEU A 57 1.37 14.82 9.59
C LEU A 57 1.11 14.07 8.27
N TYR A 58 0.68 14.76 7.22
CA TYR A 58 0.42 14.13 5.92
C TYR A 58 1.72 13.67 5.24
N GLU A 59 2.83 14.37 5.48
CA GLU A 59 4.16 13.95 4.99
C GLU A 59 4.62 12.66 5.67
N VAL A 60 4.32 12.50 6.98
CA VAL A 60 4.59 11.24 7.68
C VAL A 60 3.78 10.10 7.08
N GLY A 61 2.49 10.34 6.80
CA GLY A 61 1.62 9.36 6.15
C GLY A 61 2.10 8.97 4.75
N ALA A 62 2.54 9.95 3.96
CA ALA A 62 3.07 9.71 2.61
C ALA A 62 4.38 8.88 2.65
N GLU A 63 5.27 9.14 3.61
CA GLU A 63 6.50 8.36 3.78
C GLU A 63 6.18 6.93 4.25
N LEU A 64 5.25 6.75 5.21
CA LEU A 64 4.80 5.43 5.64
C LEU A 64 4.21 4.64 4.47
N GLN A 65 3.37 5.26 3.65
CA GLN A 65 2.82 4.63 2.45
C GLN A 65 3.91 4.21 1.47
N SER A 66 4.87 5.10 1.18
CA SER A 66 5.98 4.81 0.27
C SER A 66 6.85 3.64 0.77
N GLU A 67 7.05 3.52 2.08
CA GLU A 67 7.75 2.40 2.71
C GLU A 67 6.98 1.10 2.52
N LEU A 68 5.67 1.11 2.79
CA LEU A 68 4.79 -0.05 2.59
C LEU A 68 4.71 -0.48 1.12
N GLU A 69 4.66 0.48 0.19
CA GLU A 69 4.73 0.19 -1.25
C GLU A 69 6.11 -0.38 -1.62
N GLY A 70 7.19 0.17 -1.06
CA GLY A 70 8.55 -0.33 -1.26
C GLY A 70 8.71 -1.78 -0.79
N GLU A 71 8.13 -2.15 0.33
CA GLU A 71 8.10 -3.54 0.81
C GLU A 71 7.27 -4.44 -0.13
N LEU A 72 6.11 -3.96 -0.59
CA LEU A 72 5.23 -4.72 -1.47
C LEU A 72 5.85 -4.98 -2.85
N PHE A 73 6.62 -4.02 -3.38
CA PHE A 73 7.22 -4.09 -4.73
C PHE A 73 8.74 -4.35 -4.70
N ALA A 74 9.31 -4.68 -3.53
CA ALA A 74 10.75 -4.91 -3.37
C ALA A 74 11.26 -6.11 -4.21
N ASP A 75 10.43 -7.13 -4.34
CA ASP A 75 10.72 -8.27 -5.19
C ASP A 75 10.39 -7.92 -6.65
N SER A 76 11.43 -7.87 -7.49
CA SER A 76 11.24 -7.76 -8.94
C SER A 76 10.69 -9.09 -9.45
N TYR A 77 9.36 -9.18 -9.56
CA TYR A 77 8.71 -10.35 -10.13
C TYR A 77 9.05 -10.49 -11.61
N GLU A 78 9.74 -11.56 -11.94
CA GLU A 78 9.78 -12.06 -13.31
C GLU A 78 8.58 -12.98 -13.50
N PHE A 79 7.54 -12.48 -14.13
CA PHE A 79 6.36 -13.27 -14.46
C PHE A 79 6.64 -14.11 -15.70
N ASN A 80 7.00 -15.36 -15.51
CA ASN A 80 7.28 -16.30 -16.59
C ASN A 80 6.10 -17.23 -16.87
N SER A 81 5.20 -17.38 -15.90
CA SER A 81 4.06 -18.28 -15.96
C SER A 81 2.81 -17.65 -15.31
N VAL A 82 1.67 -18.30 -15.47
CA VAL A 82 0.41 -17.94 -14.76
C VAL A 82 0.59 -18.12 -13.25
N ASP A 83 1.39 -19.08 -12.82
CA ASP A 83 1.61 -19.36 -11.40
C ASP A 83 2.36 -18.21 -10.71
N ASP A 84 3.22 -17.49 -11.43
CA ASP A 84 3.92 -16.29 -10.89
C ASP A 84 2.93 -15.18 -10.56
N ILE A 85 1.83 -15.06 -11.33
CA ILE A 85 0.77 -14.08 -11.07
C ILE A 85 0.02 -14.44 -9.80
N GLU A 86 -0.30 -15.71 -9.62
CA GLU A 86 -0.94 -16.18 -8.40
C GLU A 86 -0.05 -15.93 -7.17
N GLN A 87 1.25 -16.19 -7.29
CA GLN A 87 2.21 -15.89 -6.24
C GLN A 87 2.21 -14.40 -5.89
N TYR A 88 2.24 -13.52 -6.90
CA TYR A 88 2.18 -12.09 -6.71
C TYR A 88 0.88 -11.65 -5.99
N VAL A 89 -0.28 -12.10 -6.47
CA VAL A 89 -1.56 -11.80 -5.82
C VAL A 89 -1.57 -12.31 -4.38
N ASN A 90 -1.11 -13.53 -4.14
CA ASN A 90 -1.03 -14.11 -2.81
C ASN A 90 -0.12 -13.29 -1.89
N GLN A 91 1.00 -12.76 -2.39
CA GLN A 91 1.90 -11.91 -1.61
C GLN A 91 1.25 -10.57 -1.29
N VAL A 92 0.58 -9.91 -2.25
CA VAL A 92 -0.19 -8.68 -2.01
C VAL A 92 -1.22 -8.90 -0.91
N PHE A 93 -1.99 -9.99 -0.97
CA PHE A 93 -3.00 -10.28 0.05
C PHE A 93 -2.41 -10.69 1.41
N THR A 94 -1.27 -11.36 1.42
CA THR A 94 -0.53 -11.65 2.66
C THR A 94 -0.06 -10.36 3.32
N PHE A 95 0.53 -9.46 2.53
CA PHE A 95 0.95 -8.14 2.98
C PHE A 95 -0.24 -7.32 3.52
N LEU A 96 -1.36 -7.27 2.80
CA LEU A 96 -2.58 -6.59 3.28
C LEU A 96 -3.08 -7.15 4.60
N LYS A 97 -3.01 -8.46 4.82
CA LYS A 97 -3.37 -9.10 6.09
C LYS A 97 -2.40 -8.76 7.22
N GLN A 98 -1.10 -8.79 6.95
CA GLN A 98 -0.07 -8.45 7.93
C GLN A 98 -0.17 -7.00 8.40
N GLN A 99 -0.53 -6.10 7.48
CA GLN A 99 -0.70 -4.67 7.73
C GLN A 99 -2.17 -4.27 7.96
N GLU A 100 -3.04 -5.22 8.32
CA GLU A 100 -4.50 -4.99 8.41
C GLU A 100 -4.86 -3.79 9.30
N GLY A 101 -4.21 -3.64 10.44
CA GLY A 101 -4.44 -2.52 11.36
C GLY A 101 -4.19 -1.16 10.70
N VAL A 102 -3.08 -1.03 10.00
CA VAL A 102 -2.70 0.20 9.29
C VAL A 102 -3.64 0.46 8.11
N TYR A 103 -3.86 -0.55 7.26
CA TYR A 103 -4.72 -0.40 6.08
C TYR A 103 -6.18 -0.17 6.44
N ARG A 104 -6.70 -0.81 7.49
CA ARG A 104 -8.06 -0.57 7.97
C ARG A 104 -8.25 0.90 8.37
N GLN A 105 -7.28 1.52 9.01
CA GLN A 105 -7.34 2.93 9.39
C GLN A 105 -7.12 3.87 8.20
N LEU A 106 -6.15 3.58 7.34
CA LEU A 106 -5.89 4.37 6.13
C LEU A 106 -7.06 4.32 5.15
N LEU A 107 -7.67 3.15 4.96
CA LEU A 107 -8.74 2.93 3.99
C LEU A 107 -10.14 3.26 4.52
N SER A 108 -10.35 3.27 5.85
CA SER A 108 -11.61 3.66 6.49
C SER A 108 -11.69 5.14 6.83
N SER A 109 -10.54 5.83 6.94
CA SER A 109 -10.51 7.25 7.29
C SER A 109 -10.92 8.14 6.11
N ASP A 110 -11.39 9.37 6.43
CA ASP A 110 -11.47 10.49 5.50
C ASP A 110 -10.07 11.01 5.11
N ALA A 111 -9.05 10.13 5.12
CA ALA A 111 -7.71 10.49 4.66
C ALA A 111 -7.81 11.14 3.27
N PRO A 112 -6.99 12.15 2.97
CA PRO A 112 -7.05 12.81 1.68
C PRO A 112 -7.06 11.77 0.56
N ALA A 113 -7.96 11.94 -0.40
CA ALA A 113 -8.10 11.03 -1.55
C ALA A 113 -6.75 10.75 -2.24
N ALA A 114 -5.83 11.71 -2.18
CA ALA A 114 -4.47 11.60 -2.70
C ALA A 114 -3.69 10.41 -2.13
N PHE A 115 -3.85 10.08 -0.83
CA PHE A 115 -3.12 9.00 -0.19
C PHE A 115 -3.53 7.61 -0.73
N LEU A 116 -4.84 7.39 -0.90
CA LEU A 116 -5.38 6.13 -1.43
C LEU A 116 -5.18 6.01 -2.94
N SER A 117 -5.26 7.15 -3.65
CA SER A 117 -5.07 7.18 -5.10
C SER A 117 -3.65 6.84 -5.50
N GLN A 118 -2.65 7.19 -4.68
CA GLN A 118 -1.25 6.87 -5.00
C GLN A 118 -1.00 5.35 -4.99
N LEU A 119 -1.47 4.63 -3.97
CA LEU A 119 -1.34 3.17 -3.91
C LEU A 119 -2.05 2.49 -5.10
N GLU A 120 -3.27 2.94 -5.43
CA GLU A 120 -4.04 2.44 -6.58
C GLU A 120 -3.30 2.67 -7.91
N ILE A 121 -2.72 3.87 -8.08
CA ILE A 121 -1.90 4.21 -9.25
C ILE A 121 -0.65 3.33 -9.31
N SER A 122 0.10 3.22 -8.23
CA SER A 122 1.34 2.42 -8.16
C SER A 122 1.07 0.95 -8.49
N MET A 123 0.02 0.36 -7.92
CA MET A 123 -0.37 -1.03 -8.19
C MET A 123 -0.80 -1.22 -9.66
N THR A 124 -1.61 -0.31 -10.18
CA THR A 124 -2.07 -0.37 -11.57
C THR A 124 -0.91 -0.27 -12.56
N GLN A 125 0.02 0.66 -12.33
CA GLN A 125 1.22 0.82 -13.17
C GLN A 125 2.11 -0.42 -13.11
N HIS A 126 2.27 -1.02 -11.93
CA HIS A 126 3.08 -2.21 -11.78
C HIS A 126 2.52 -3.39 -12.60
N VAL A 127 1.21 -3.62 -12.53
CA VAL A 127 0.56 -4.73 -13.26
C VAL A 127 0.57 -4.48 -14.78
N LEU A 128 0.37 -3.22 -15.24
CA LEU A 128 0.51 -2.87 -16.66
C LEU A 128 1.94 -3.07 -17.17
N MET A 129 2.93 -2.71 -16.37
CA MET A 129 4.34 -2.94 -16.72
C MET A 129 4.64 -4.43 -16.94
N ILE A 130 4.06 -5.30 -16.10
CA ILE A 130 4.16 -6.76 -16.23
C ILE A 130 3.56 -7.22 -17.57
N LEU A 131 2.34 -6.77 -17.89
CA LEU A 131 1.66 -7.10 -19.14
C LEU A 131 2.51 -6.73 -20.36
N HIS A 132 3.05 -5.51 -20.36
CA HIS A 132 3.90 -5.00 -21.45
C HIS A 132 5.24 -5.75 -21.58
N LYS A 133 5.87 -6.12 -20.45
CA LYS A 133 7.10 -6.97 -20.46
C LYS A 133 6.85 -8.31 -21.12
N LYS A 134 5.64 -8.85 -21.05
CA LYS A 134 5.23 -10.09 -21.72
C LYS A 134 4.88 -9.90 -23.21
N GLY A 135 5.03 -8.70 -23.73
CA GLY A 135 4.71 -8.38 -25.12
C GLY A 135 3.21 -8.27 -25.40
N ILE A 136 2.36 -8.37 -24.37
CA ILE A 136 0.92 -8.25 -24.51
C ILE A 136 0.59 -6.76 -24.61
N ARG A 137 0.18 -6.30 -25.81
CA ARG A 137 -0.19 -4.91 -26.12
C ARG A 137 -1.59 -4.84 -26.70
N ASP A 138 -2.43 -5.81 -26.37
CA ASP A 138 -3.83 -5.82 -26.75
C ASP A 138 -4.61 -4.88 -25.83
N LYS A 139 -5.37 -3.94 -26.45
CA LYS A 139 -6.14 -2.94 -25.70
C LYS A 139 -7.22 -3.56 -24.82
N ASN A 140 -7.80 -4.69 -25.22
CA ASN A 140 -8.82 -5.36 -24.42
C ASN A 140 -8.18 -6.02 -23.20
N ALA A 141 -6.97 -6.59 -23.35
CA ALA A 141 -6.20 -7.11 -22.23
C ALA A 141 -5.86 -6.00 -21.21
N GLU A 142 -5.44 -4.84 -21.69
CA GLU A 142 -5.19 -3.67 -20.85
C GLU A 142 -6.46 -3.20 -20.12
N PHE A 143 -7.59 -3.08 -20.81
CA PHE A 143 -8.87 -2.70 -20.21
C PHE A 143 -9.35 -3.74 -19.19
N GLU A 144 -9.28 -5.02 -19.51
CA GLU A 144 -9.69 -6.08 -18.58
C GLU A 144 -8.83 -6.05 -17.31
N LEU A 145 -7.52 -5.88 -17.45
CA LEU A 145 -6.61 -5.74 -16.32
C LEU A 145 -6.91 -4.51 -15.46
N LEU A 146 -7.14 -3.35 -16.09
CA LEU A 146 -7.54 -2.13 -15.40
C LEU A 146 -8.84 -2.30 -14.63
N ILE A 147 -9.85 -2.95 -15.24
CA ILE A 147 -11.13 -3.22 -14.57
C ILE A 147 -10.92 -4.14 -13.37
N LEU A 148 -10.14 -5.21 -13.52
CA LEU A 148 -9.87 -6.17 -12.45
C LEU A 148 -9.09 -5.51 -11.29
N THR A 149 -8.03 -4.75 -11.57
CA THR A 149 -7.22 -4.11 -10.53
C THR A 149 -7.99 -3.02 -9.79
N ASN A 150 -8.63 -2.10 -10.53
CA ASN A 150 -9.40 -1.01 -9.91
C ASN A 150 -10.65 -1.55 -9.18
N GLY A 151 -11.34 -2.54 -9.75
CA GLY A 151 -12.46 -3.23 -9.11
C GLY A 151 -12.05 -3.93 -7.81
N ALA A 152 -10.92 -4.64 -7.84
CA ALA A 152 -10.36 -5.28 -6.65
C ALA A 152 -10.05 -4.26 -5.55
N PHE A 153 -9.39 -3.15 -5.91
CA PHE A 153 -9.05 -2.11 -4.97
C PHE A 153 -10.30 -1.45 -4.37
N ALA A 154 -11.34 -1.23 -5.17
CA ALA A 154 -12.62 -0.73 -4.69
C ALA A 154 -13.30 -1.69 -3.69
N ILE A 155 -13.25 -3.00 -3.95
CA ILE A 155 -13.81 -4.03 -3.05
C ILE A 155 -12.98 -4.14 -1.76
N ILE A 156 -11.64 -4.13 -1.84
CA ILE A 156 -10.75 -4.13 -0.68
C ILE A 156 -11.01 -2.91 0.22
N ARG A 157 -11.20 -1.75 -0.39
CA ARG A 157 -11.56 -0.52 0.33
C ARG A 157 -12.88 -0.68 1.10
N LYS A 158 -13.92 -1.22 0.44
CA LYS A 158 -15.22 -1.51 1.09
C LYS A 158 -15.09 -2.53 2.22
N TYR A 159 -14.25 -3.55 2.05
CA TYR A 159 -13.95 -4.53 3.08
C TYR A 159 -13.36 -3.85 4.33
N TYR A 160 -12.32 -3.01 4.16
CA TYR A 160 -11.71 -2.32 5.28
C TYR A 160 -12.61 -1.28 5.94
N ARG A 161 -13.59 -0.74 5.19
CA ARG A 161 -14.63 0.15 5.72
C ARG A 161 -15.80 -0.56 6.39
N ASN A 162 -15.80 -1.89 6.44
CA ASN A 162 -16.91 -2.71 6.88
C ASN A 162 -18.23 -2.45 6.11
N GLU A 163 -18.14 -2.03 4.85
CA GLU A 163 -19.30 -1.79 3.99
C GLU A 163 -19.84 -3.07 3.32
N ILE A 164 -19.04 -4.14 3.32
CA ILE A 164 -19.38 -5.44 2.71
C ILE A 164 -18.95 -6.60 3.61
N THR A 165 -19.69 -7.70 3.54
CA THR A 165 -19.47 -8.92 4.34
C THR A 165 -18.80 -10.01 3.49
N VAL A 166 -17.63 -9.72 2.93
CA VAL A 166 -16.80 -10.72 2.20
C VAL A 166 -15.48 -10.90 2.94
N LYS A 167 -14.86 -12.06 2.77
CA LYS A 167 -13.51 -12.31 3.31
C LYS A 167 -12.46 -11.87 2.31
N LEU A 168 -11.32 -11.40 2.81
CA LEU A 168 -10.17 -11.05 1.97
C LEU A 168 -9.73 -12.22 1.09
N ASP A 169 -9.83 -13.44 1.62
CA ASP A 169 -9.50 -14.67 0.88
C ASP A 169 -10.45 -14.93 -0.30
N ASP A 170 -11.74 -14.57 -0.18
CA ASP A 170 -12.70 -14.73 -1.28
C ASP A 170 -12.36 -13.75 -2.42
N ILE A 171 -11.97 -12.53 -2.08
CA ILE A 171 -11.52 -11.53 -3.07
C ILE A 171 -10.25 -12.01 -3.78
N ARG A 172 -9.26 -12.50 -3.01
CA ARG A 172 -8.02 -13.06 -3.54
C ARG A 172 -8.28 -14.21 -4.51
N ASN A 173 -9.09 -15.19 -4.10
CA ASN A 173 -9.38 -16.37 -4.92
C ASN A 173 -10.09 -15.99 -6.22
N TYR A 174 -11.04 -15.06 -6.15
CA TYR A 174 -11.72 -14.54 -7.33
C TYR A 174 -10.75 -13.85 -8.30
N LEU A 175 -9.84 -13.02 -7.77
CA LEU A 175 -8.83 -12.34 -8.59
C LEU A 175 -7.87 -13.30 -9.25
N ASN A 176 -7.35 -14.28 -8.50
CA ASN A 176 -6.48 -15.33 -9.05
C ASN A 176 -7.15 -16.04 -10.21
N GLN A 177 -8.42 -16.44 -10.05
CA GLN A 177 -9.17 -17.09 -11.13
C GLN A 177 -9.31 -16.16 -12.35
N LYS A 178 -9.70 -14.91 -12.17
CA LYS A 178 -9.92 -13.97 -13.27
C LYS A 178 -8.64 -13.59 -14.01
N LEU A 179 -7.55 -13.40 -13.28
CA LEU A 179 -6.24 -13.16 -13.88
C LEU A 179 -5.75 -14.39 -14.66
N ARG A 180 -5.93 -15.60 -14.12
CA ARG A 180 -5.62 -16.85 -14.84
C ARG A 180 -6.41 -16.95 -16.14
N ASP A 181 -7.73 -16.73 -16.10
CA ASP A 181 -8.62 -16.80 -17.28
C ASP A 181 -8.19 -15.76 -18.33
N MET A 182 -7.80 -14.57 -17.90
CA MET A 182 -7.29 -13.50 -18.76
C MET A 182 -5.96 -13.92 -19.42
N PHE A 183 -5.01 -14.39 -18.63
CA PHE A 183 -3.69 -14.78 -19.14
C PHE A 183 -3.78 -15.92 -20.15
N VAL A 184 -4.61 -16.94 -19.91
CA VAL A 184 -4.83 -18.04 -20.86
C VAL A 184 -5.34 -17.52 -22.22
N ARG A 185 -6.10 -16.43 -22.24
CA ARG A 185 -6.60 -15.85 -23.50
C ARG A 185 -5.56 -15.03 -24.27
N TYR A 186 -4.65 -14.37 -23.59
CA TYR A 186 -3.73 -13.39 -24.20
C TYR A 186 -2.27 -13.85 -24.25
N VAL A 187 -1.88 -14.92 -23.55
CA VAL A 187 -0.52 -15.50 -23.52
C VAL A 187 -0.55 -16.88 -24.21
N GLN A 188 -0.96 -16.90 -25.48
CA GLN A 188 -0.79 -18.08 -26.33
C GLN A 188 0.55 -18.08 -27.02
#